data_89dc11bdf6be03833773f9a366e20875
#
_entry.id   89dc11bdf6be03833773f9a366e20875
#
_cell.length_a   1.000
_cell.length_b   1.000
_cell.length_c   1.000
_cell.angle_alpha   90.00
_cell.angle_beta   90.00
_cell.angle_gamma   90.00
#
_symmetry.space_group_name_H-M   'P 1'
#
loop_
_entity.id
_entity.type
_entity.pdbx_description
1 polymer ?
#
loop_
_entity_poly.entity_id
_entity_poly.type
_entity_poly.pdbx_seq_one_letter_code
_entity_poly.pdbx_strand_id
1 'polypeptide(L)'
;MKGIILAGGTGSRVYPSTRVVSKQLLPVYDKPTIYYPLSTLIKLGIKDIMIITNGVSYANLLTLFNQAGAVKPYLGINFTFRIQTKPKGIAEALIIAEEWQGDDDVCLILGDNIFTGIEPFFWSKNCGAHVVGYRVSNPCDYGVIETNDISGRKAV
;
A
#
# COMPACT_ATOMS: atom_id res chain seq x y z
N MET A 1 -10.65 5.31 10.04
CA MET A 1 -9.75 4.37 9.32
C MET A 1 -8.60 5.14 8.72
N LYS A 2 -7.39 4.66 8.87
CA LYS A 2 -6.15 5.23 8.32
C LYS A 2 -5.57 4.33 7.22
N GLY A 3 -4.77 4.90 6.31
CA GLY A 3 -4.16 4.16 5.20
C GLY A 3 -2.66 3.99 5.37
N ILE A 4 -2.12 2.83 5.02
CA ILE A 4 -0.68 2.58 4.99
C ILE A 4 -0.29 2.15 3.57
N ILE A 5 0.66 2.86 2.95
CA ILE A 5 1.28 2.45 1.69
C ILE A 5 2.69 1.95 2.00
N LEU A 6 2.93 0.64 1.82
CA LEU A 6 4.26 0.05 2.01
C LEU A 6 5.07 0.14 0.72
N ALA A 7 6.06 1.01 0.70
CA ALA A 7 6.90 1.36 -0.45
C ALA A 7 8.40 1.13 -0.20
N GLY A 8 8.76 0.23 0.73
CA GLY A 8 10.14 -0.03 1.16
C GLY A 8 10.90 -1.08 0.35
N GLY A 9 10.27 -1.73 -0.63
CA GLY A 9 10.89 -2.80 -1.42
C GLY A 9 12.06 -2.33 -2.28
N THR A 10 13.06 -3.23 -2.47
CA THR A 10 14.28 -2.95 -3.24
C THR A 10 14.09 -2.97 -4.76
N GLY A 11 12.96 -3.52 -5.25
CA GLY A 11 12.65 -3.59 -6.69
C GLY A 11 13.59 -4.47 -7.50
N SER A 12 14.21 -5.49 -6.91
CA SER A 12 15.21 -6.36 -7.57
C SER A 12 14.72 -7.03 -8.85
N ARG A 13 13.42 -7.35 -8.94
CA ARG A 13 12.81 -7.97 -10.14
C ARG A 13 12.69 -7.01 -11.33
N VAL A 14 12.88 -5.72 -11.14
CA VAL A 14 12.75 -4.67 -12.17
C VAL A 14 14.12 -4.03 -12.48
N TYR A 15 15.20 -4.69 -12.02
CA TYR A 15 16.57 -4.28 -12.38
C TYR A 15 16.79 -4.34 -13.90
N PRO A 16 17.51 -3.38 -14.52
CA PRO A 16 18.32 -2.32 -13.89
C PRO A 16 17.58 -1.00 -13.63
N SER A 17 16.30 -0.87 -13.99
CA SER A 17 15.52 0.37 -13.83
C SER A 17 15.45 0.86 -12.38
N THR A 18 15.51 -0.07 -11.43
CA THR A 18 15.45 0.23 -9.99
C THR A 18 16.82 0.46 -9.35
N ARG A 19 17.89 0.57 -10.14
CA ARG A 19 19.24 0.81 -9.59
C ARG A 19 19.37 2.15 -8.87
N VAL A 20 18.69 3.16 -9.38
CA VAL A 20 18.77 4.55 -8.85
C VAL A 20 17.41 5.13 -8.50
N VAL A 21 16.34 4.48 -8.89
CA VAL A 21 14.97 4.95 -8.68
C VAL A 21 14.14 3.86 -8.00
N SER A 22 13.36 4.24 -7.00
CA SER A 22 12.41 3.32 -6.37
C SER A 22 11.41 2.77 -7.39
N LYS A 23 11.05 1.48 -7.27
CA LYS A 23 10.03 0.83 -8.10
C LYS A 23 8.72 1.62 -8.12
N GLN A 24 8.35 2.19 -6.98
CA GLN A 24 7.11 2.94 -6.81
C GLN A 24 7.11 4.30 -7.54
N LEU A 25 8.29 4.78 -7.94
CA LEU A 25 8.45 6.01 -8.72
C LEU A 25 8.53 5.75 -10.22
N LEU A 26 8.69 4.50 -10.64
CA LEU A 26 8.65 4.15 -12.05
C LEU A 26 7.26 4.44 -12.62
N PRO A 27 7.17 5.03 -13.83
CA PRO A 27 5.90 5.33 -14.43
C PRO A 27 5.18 4.06 -14.89
N VAL A 28 3.88 4.01 -14.65
CA VAL A 28 2.95 3.10 -15.30
C VAL A 28 1.96 3.96 -16.04
N TYR A 29 2.02 3.91 -17.37
CA TYR A 29 1.30 4.78 -18.29
C TYR A 29 1.71 6.26 -18.09
N ASP A 30 0.91 7.07 -17.43
CA ASP A 30 1.06 8.54 -17.34
C ASP A 30 1.53 9.04 -15.96
N LYS A 31 1.71 8.16 -14.97
CA LYS A 31 2.01 8.55 -13.58
C LYS A 31 2.86 7.53 -12.84
N PRO A 32 3.58 7.96 -11.79
CA PRO A 32 4.31 7.05 -10.91
C PRO A 32 3.40 5.96 -10.33
N THR A 33 3.94 4.74 -10.23
CA THR A 33 3.19 3.56 -9.75
C THR A 33 2.49 3.79 -8.42
N ILE A 34 3.10 4.54 -7.51
CA ILE A 34 2.54 4.81 -6.16
C ILE A 34 1.21 5.57 -6.18
N TYR A 35 0.87 6.27 -7.26
CA TYR A 35 -0.41 6.96 -7.38
C TYR A 35 -1.61 6.00 -7.52
N TYR A 36 -1.40 4.77 -7.98
CA TYR A 36 -2.47 3.78 -8.09
C TYR A 36 -2.96 3.32 -6.71
N PRO A 37 -2.10 2.80 -5.81
CA PRO A 37 -2.53 2.49 -4.44
C PRO A 37 -3.03 3.71 -3.68
N LEU A 38 -2.43 4.89 -3.87
CA LEU A 38 -2.94 6.14 -3.30
C LEU A 38 -4.37 6.42 -3.76
N SER A 39 -4.65 6.33 -5.06
CA SER A 39 -5.98 6.54 -5.61
C SER A 39 -7.00 5.54 -5.05
N THR A 40 -6.57 4.29 -4.77
CA THR A 40 -7.41 3.27 -4.14
C THR A 40 -7.80 3.70 -2.72
N LEU A 41 -6.83 4.12 -1.89
CA LEU A 41 -7.12 4.59 -0.53
C LEU A 41 -8.04 5.83 -0.53
N ILE A 42 -7.82 6.76 -1.45
CA ILE A 42 -8.67 7.95 -1.59
C ILE A 42 -10.11 7.57 -1.96
N LYS A 43 -10.30 6.64 -2.89
CA LYS A 43 -11.63 6.13 -3.28
C LYS A 43 -12.35 5.45 -2.10
N LEU A 44 -11.61 4.83 -1.19
CA LEU A 44 -12.13 4.28 0.06
C LEU A 44 -12.45 5.36 1.11
N GLY A 45 -12.27 6.65 0.80
CA GLY A 45 -12.54 7.76 1.70
C GLY A 45 -11.45 8.00 2.77
N ILE A 46 -10.29 7.36 2.63
CA ILE A 46 -9.19 7.45 3.59
C ILE A 46 -8.41 8.75 3.32
N LYS A 47 -8.23 9.56 4.36
CA LYS A 47 -7.55 10.87 4.27
C LYS A 47 -6.21 10.91 5.00
N ASP A 48 -6.04 10.13 6.07
CA ASP A 48 -4.79 10.04 6.81
C ASP A 48 -3.99 8.86 6.28
N ILE A 49 -2.88 9.13 5.60
CA ILE A 49 -2.10 8.13 4.88
C ILE A 49 -0.65 8.16 5.31
N MET A 50 -0.15 7.03 5.82
CA MET A 50 1.27 6.83 6.09
C MET A 50 1.94 6.14 4.92
N ILE A 51 3.06 6.70 4.46
CA ILE A 51 3.95 6.10 3.46
C ILE A 51 5.17 5.56 4.18
N ILE A 52 5.34 4.23 4.15
CA ILE A 52 6.50 3.55 4.73
C ILE A 52 7.44 3.18 3.59
N THR A 53 8.67 3.71 3.61
CA THR A 53 9.64 3.54 2.54
C THR A 53 11.03 3.19 3.10
N ASN A 54 11.96 2.83 2.24
CA ASN A 54 13.37 2.71 2.62
C ASN A 54 14.06 4.08 2.63
N GLY A 55 15.23 4.17 3.28
CA GLY A 55 15.96 5.43 3.40
C GLY A 55 16.39 6.04 2.06
N VAL A 56 16.67 5.21 1.05
CA VAL A 56 17.09 5.66 -0.28
C VAL A 56 15.96 6.37 -1.03
N SER A 57 14.75 5.86 -0.91
CA SER A 57 13.58 6.39 -1.62
C SER A 57 12.87 7.50 -0.88
N TYR A 58 13.18 7.71 0.40
CA TYR A 58 12.49 8.64 1.28
C TYR A 58 12.45 10.07 0.74
N ALA A 59 13.60 10.62 0.37
CA ALA A 59 13.72 12.00 -0.11
C ALA A 59 12.90 12.21 -1.42
N ASN A 60 12.96 11.25 -2.33
CA ASN A 60 12.25 11.33 -3.60
C ASN A 60 10.73 11.27 -3.42
N LEU A 61 10.25 10.37 -2.55
CA LEU A 61 8.83 10.28 -2.22
C LEU A 61 8.33 11.51 -1.47
N LEU A 62 9.12 12.02 -0.52
CA LEU A 62 8.80 13.25 0.17
C LEU A 62 8.67 14.43 -0.81
N THR A 63 9.61 14.55 -1.74
CA THR A 63 9.59 15.57 -2.79
C THR A 63 8.35 15.42 -3.69
N LEU A 64 8.05 14.20 -4.15
CA LEU A 64 6.88 13.93 -4.98
C LEU A 64 5.58 14.43 -4.32
N PHE A 65 5.40 14.13 -3.05
CA PHE A 65 4.14 14.47 -2.36
C PHE A 65 4.11 15.90 -1.78
N ASN A 66 5.26 16.51 -1.48
CA ASN A 66 5.31 17.89 -0.99
C ASN A 66 5.34 18.92 -2.12
N GLN A 67 6.04 18.63 -3.22
CA GLN A 67 6.13 19.53 -4.38
C GLN A 67 4.94 19.41 -5.33
N ALA A 68 4.30 18.25 -5.36
CA ALA A 68 3.07 18.08 -6.10
C ALA A 68 1.94 18.88 -5.43
N GLY A 69 2.13 20.20 -5.28
CA GLY A 69 1.20 21.17 -4.66
C GLY A 69 -0.29 20.98 -5.01
N ALA A 70 -0.55 20.00 -5.86
CA ALA A 70 -1.84 19.54 -6.33
C ALA A 70 -2.53 18.51 -5.42
N VAL A 71 -1.81 17.66 -4.68
CA VAL A 71 -2.47 16.54 -3.97
C VAL A 71 -2.96 16.95 -2.57
N LYS A 72 -2.14 17.69 -1.84
CA LYS A 72 -2.46 18.09 -0.46
C LYS A 72 -3.63 19.10 -0.34
N PRO A 73 -3.64 20.23 -1.07
CA PRO A 73 -4.68 21.24 -0.87
C PRO A 73 -6.02 20.87 -1.48
N TYR A 74 -6.05 20.07 -2.54
CA TYR A 74 -7.29 19.78 -3.26
C TYR A 74 -8.05 18.56 -2.75
N LEU A 75 -7.37 17.60 -2.12
CA LEU A 75 -7.97 16.34 -1.67
C LEU A 75 -8.11 16.23 -0.15
N GLY A 76 -7.58 17.18 0.62
CA GLY A 76 -7.60 17.14 2.08
C GLY A 76 -6.90 15.89 2.65
N ILE A 77 -5.82 15.43 2.00
CA ILE A 77 -5.05 14.27 2.39
C ILE A 77 -3.91 14.68 3.32
N ASN A 78 -3.76 13.98 4.45
CA ASN A 78 -2.66 14.12 5.38
C ASN A 78 -1.65 13.00 5.15
N PHE A 79 -0.41 13.36 4.81
CA PHE A 79 0.66 12.40 4.62
C PHE A 79 1.60 12.36 5.83
N THR A 80 1.90 11.15 6.29
CA THR A 80 2.95 10.84 7.26
C THR A 80 3.97 9.93 6.60
N PHE A 81 5.26 10.15 6.84
CA PHE A 81 6.33 9.33 6.27
C PHE A 81 7.10 8.63 7.37
N ARG A 82 7.42 7.34 7.15
CA ARG A 82 8.28 6.54 8.03
C ARG A 82 9.29 5.76 7.20
N ILE A 83 10.43 5.48 7.80
CA ILE A 83 11.50 4.70 7.18
C ILE A 83 11.50 3.29 7.77
N GLN A 84 11.38 2.31 6.89
CA GLN A 84 11.67 0.91 7.18
C GLN A 84 13.17 0.68 6.92
N THR A 85 13.95 0.48 7.97
CA THR A 85 15.42 0.34 7.87
C THR A 85 15.85 -1.02 7.31
N LYS A 86 15.09 -2.05 7.58
CA LYS A 86 15.31 -3.42 7.08
C LYS A 86 13.98 -4.03 6.68
N PRO A 87 13.86 -4.62 5.47
CA PRO A 87 12.61 -5.24 5.03
C PRO A 87 12.41 -6.59 5.75
N LYS A 88 11.62 -6.59 6.82
CA LYS A 88 11.26 -7.80 7.60
C LYS A 88 9.87 -8.35 7.27
N GLY A 89 9.34 -8.01 6.10
CA GLY A 89 8.02 -8.44 5.64
C GLY A 89 6.94 -7.38 5.79
N ILE A 90 5.74 -7.73 5.33
CA ILE A 90 4.59 -6.80 5.28
C ILE A 90 4.09 -6.44 6.68
N ALA A 91 4.09 -7.39 7.60
CA ALA A 91 3.61 -7.19 8.97
C ALA A 91 4.42 -6.14 9.75
N GLU A 92 5.69 -5.93 9.42
CA GLU A 92 6.52 -4.87 10.03
C GLU A 92 5.93 -3.47 9.78
N ALA A 93 5.20 -3.28 8.67
CA ALA A 93 4.54 -2.01 8.40
C ALA A 93 3.51 -1.65 9.47
N LEU A 94 2.79 -2.63 10.01
CA LEU A 94 1.83 -2.43 11.11
C LEU A 94 2.54 -2.06 12.41
N ILE A 95 3.68 -2.71 12.69
CA ILE A 95 4.51 -2.37 13.88
C ILE A 95 5.05 -0.94 13.78
N ILE A 96 5.55 -0.54 12.60
CA ILE A 96 6.05 0.83 12.38
C ILE A 96 4.93 1.88 12.52
N ALA A 97 3.71 1.50 12.19
CA ALA A 97 2.56 2.39 12.23
C ALA A 97 1.81 2.38 13.56
N GLU A 98 2.13 1.49 14.50
CA GLU A 98 1.36 1.22 15.73
C GLU A 98 1.00 2.48 16.51
N GLU A 99 1.99 3.31 16.86
CA GLU A 99 1.77 4.56 17.58
C GLU A 99 0.89 5.56 16.79
N TRP A 100 1.13 5.65 15.48
CA TRP A 100 0.37 6.55 14.61
C TRP A 100 -1.04 6.04 14.34
N GLN A 101 -1.21 4.72 14.25
CA GLN A 101 -2.51 4.08 14.07
C GLN A 101 -3.42 4.34 15.27
N GLY A 102 -2.92 4.13 16.50
CA GLY A 102 -3.73 4.15 17.71
C GLY A 102 -4.86 3.13 17.63
N ASP A 103 -6.07 3.54 18.01
CA ASP A 103 -7.28 2.69 17.99
C ASP A 103 -8.02 2.70 16.64
N ASP A 104 -7.45 3.32 15.60
CA ASP A 104 -8.08 3.37 14.28
C ASP A 104 -7.91 2.06 13.52
N ASP A 105 -8.94 1.68 12.76
CA ASP A 105 -8.80 0.67 11.72
C ASP A 105 -7.77 1.10 10.68
N VAL A 106 -7.02 0.16 10.11
CA VAL A 106 -6.07 0.43 9.03
C VAL A 106 -6.36 -0.35 7.76
N CYS A 107 -6.13 0.31 6.62
CA CYS A 107 -6.05 -0.32 5.31
C CYS A 107 -4.59 -0.28 4.83
N LEU A 108 -3.94 -1.44 4.79
CA LEU A 108 -2.57 -1.57 4.29
C LEU A 108 -2.59 -2.01 2.83
N ILE A 109 -1.83 -1.29 1.99
CA ILE A 109 -1.68 -1.57 0.56
C ILE A 109 -0.19 -1.50 0.17
N LEU A 110 0.22 -2.38 -0.74
CA LEU A 110 1.58 -2.32 -1.27
C LEU A 110 1.70 -1.21 -2.32
N GLY A 111 2.82 -0.50 -2.32
CA GLY A 111 3.06 0.68 -3.16
C GLY A 111 3.20 0.40 -4.66
N ASP A 112 3.16 -0.86 -5.07
CA ASP A 112 3.22 -1.33 -6.46
C ASP A 112 1.98 -2.12 -6.89
N ASN A 113 0.95 -2.19 -6.05
CA ASN A 113 -0.29 -2.88 -6.39
C ASN A 113 -1.29 -1.93 -7.07
N ILE A 114 -1.90 -2.41 -8.13
CA ILE A 114 -2.94 -1.70 -8.88
C ILE A 114 -4.25 -2.46 -8.70
N PHE A 115 -5.24 -1.81 -8.11
CA PHE A 115 -6.55 -2.40 -7.87
C PHE A 115 -7.60 -1.73 -8.75
N THR A 116 -8.54 -2.55 -9.24
CA THR A 116 -9.74 -2.11 -9.94
C THR A 116 -10.97 -2.74 -9.28
N GLY A 117 -12.08 -2.01 -9.24
CA GLY A 117 -13.35 -2.55 -8.72
C GLY A 117 -13.41 -2.71 -7.20
N ILE A 118 -12.53 -2.06 -6.43
CA ILE A 118 -12.65 -2.03 -4.97
C ILE A 118 -13.66 -0.96 -4.57
N GLU A 119 -14.68 -1.39 -3.83
CA GLU A 119 -15.75 -0.55 -3.34
C GLU A 119 -15.71 -0.46 -1.79
N PRO A 120 -16.09 0.69 -1.19
CA PRO A 120 -16.00 0.91 0.25
C PRO A 120 -16.86 -0.03 1.11
N PHE A 121 -17.89 -0.65 0.55
CA PHE A 121 -18.83 -1.49 1.30
C PHE A 121 -18.34 -2.92 1.59
N PHE A 122 -17.17 -3.31 1.08
CA PHE A 122 -16.58 -4.62 1.36
C PHE A 122 -16.11 -4.82 2.81
N TRP A 123 -16.12 -3.74 3.60
CA TRP A 123 -15.64 -3.79 4.98
C TRP A 123 -16.74 -4.18 5.95
N SER A 124 -16.75 -5.43 6.41
CA SER A 124 -17.62 -5.85 7.51
C SER A 124 -17.01 -5.47 8.85
N LYS A 125 -17.73 -4.68 9.64
CA LYS A 125 -17.27 -4.28 10.99
C LYS A 125 -17.17 -5.44 11.99
N ASN A 126 -17.66 -6.61 11.63
CA ASN A 126 -17.71 -7.78 12.52
C ASN A 126 -16.54 -8.76 12.30
N CYS A 127 -15.58 -8.42 11.43
CA CYS A 127 -14.40 -9.24 11.17
C CYS A 127 -13.15 -8.54 11.71
N GLY A 128 -12.27 -9.31 12.34
CA GLY A 128 -11.01 -8.78 12.88
C GLY A 128 -10.02 -8.32 11.81
N ALA A 129 -10.08 -8.89 10.59
CA ALA A 129 -9.24 -8.51 9.46
C ALA A 129 -9.87 -8.92 8.12
N HIS A 130 -9.52 -8.19 7.07
CA HIS A 130 -9.87 -8.50 5.68
C HIS A 130 -8.61 -8.62 4.85
N VAL A 131 -8.53 -9.63 4.01
CA VAL A 131 -7.45 -9.83 3.06
C VAL A 131 -8.01 -9.94 1.65
N VAL A 132 -7.44 -9.20 0.71
CA VAL A 132 -7.82 -9.29 -0.70
C VAL A 132 -6.95 -10.33 -1.39
N GLY A 133 -7.58 -11.40 -1.89
CA GLY A 133 -6.93 -12.46 -2.65
C GLY A 133 -7.18 -12.33 -4.14
N TYR A 134 -6.21 -12.75 -4.94
CA TYR A 134 -6.32 -12.84 -6.39
C TYR A 134 -5.85 -14.21 -6.87
N ARG A 135 -6.61 -14.85 -7.76
CA ARG A 135 -6.25 -16.15 -8.31
C ARG A 135 -5.14 -16.00 -9.35
N VAL A 136 -4.03 -16.71 -9.14
CA VAL A 136 -2.88 -16.73 -10.06
C VAL A 136 -2.61 -18.15 -10.55
N SER A 137 -2.02 -18.28 -11.75
CA SER A 137 -1.63 -19.57 -12.32
C SER A 137 -0.34 -20.13 -11.70
N ASN A 138 0.56 -19.26 -11.22
CA ASN A 138 1.80 -19.65 -10.55
C ASN A 138 1.86 -19.07 -9.14
N PRO A 139 1.40 -19.77 -8.10
CA PRO A 139 1.35 -19.27 -6.72
C PRO A 139 2.72 -19.21 -6.05
N CYS A 140 3.74 -19.90 -6.58
CA CYS A 140 5.07 -20.00 -5.94
C CYS A 140 5.79 -18.64 -5.76
N ASP A 141 5.42 -17.64 -6.57
CA ASP A 141 6.00 -16.29 -6.53
C ASP A 141 5.26 -15.32 -5.61
N TYR A 142 4.19 -15.77 -4.95
CA TYR A 142 3.26 -14.95 -4.17
C TYR A 142 3.04 -15.50 -2.76
N GLY A 143 2.51 -14.64 -1.88
CA GLY A 143 1.92 -15.09 -0.63
C GLY A 143 0.63 -15.85 -0.92
N VAL A 144 0.48 -17.02 -0.33
CA VAL A 144 -0.71 -17.88 -0.54
C VAL A 144 -1.64 -17.74 0.66
N ILE A 145 -2.94 -17.54 0.38
CA ILE A 145 -3.98 -17.55 1.41
C ILE A 145 -4.51 -18.98 1.52
N GLU A 146 -4.39 -19.55 2.71
CA GLU A 146 -5.03 -20.81 3.05
C GLU A 146 -6.43 -20.51 3.58
N THR A 147 -7.45 -21.10 2.96
CA THR A 147 -8.85 -20.96 3.38
C THR A 147 -9.34 -22.25 4.01
N ASN A 148 -9.73 -22.19 5.26
CA ASN A 148 -10.50 -23.27 5.86
C ASN A 148 -11.97 -23.09 5.50
N ASP A 149 -12.51 -24.02 4.74
CA ASP A 149 -13.91 -23.98 4.31
C ASP A 149 -14.83 -24.38 5.47
N ILE A 150 -15.10 -23.42 6.38
CA ILE A 150 -16.00 -23.62 7.53
C ILE A 150 -17.49 -23.47 7.10
N SER A 151 -17.78 -22.99 5.89
CA SER A 151 -19.15 -22.62 5.50
C SER A 151 -19.60 -23.06 4.09
N GLY A 152 -18.80 -23.83 3.36
CA GLY A 152 -19.15 -24.26 2.00
C GLY A 152 -19.28 -23.14 0.97
N ARG A 153 -18.87 -21.91 1.30
CA ARG A 153 -18.82 -20.79 0.38
C ARG A 153 -17.41 -20.65 -0.18
N LYS A 154 -17.21 -21.03 -1.43
CA LYS A 154 -15.99 -20.73 -2.16
C LYS A 154 -15.79 -19.21 -2.15
N ALA A 155 -14.63 -18.75 -1.65
CA ALA A 155 -14.17 -17.39 -1.91
C ALA A 155 -14.08 -17.21 -3.44
N VAL A 156 -14.69 -16.17 -3.94
CA VAL A 156 -14.67 -15.79 -5.36
C VAL A 156 -13.41 -15.04 -5.65
#